data_728d99374c4d87892eb606b794d9ffca
#
_entry.id   728d99374c4d87892eb606b794d9ffca
#
_cell.length_a   1.000
_cell.length_b   1.000
_cell.length_c   1.000
_cell.angle_alpha   90.00
_cell.angle_beta   90.00
_cell.angle_gamma   90.00
#
_symmetry.space_group_name_H-M   'P 1'
#
loop_
_entity.id
_entity.type
_entity.pdbx_description
1 polymer ?
#
loop_
_entity_poly.entity_id
_entity_poly.type
_entity_poly.pdbx_seq_one_letter_code
_entity_poly.pdbx_strand_id
1 'polypeptide(L)'
;MALQQIDAKMLSKMFLAGAKNLENKKEWINELNVFPVPDGDTGTNMTMTIMSAAREVSALGDDADMAALCKAISSGSLRGARGNSGVILSQLFRGFTKSIKEEQVLDIPVLTRAFEKAVETAYKAVMKPKEGTILTVAKGASDKAKELCEDGADDLEQFLGTVIEHARYVLSQTPEMLPVLKQAGVVDSGGQGLVEVLSGAYDAFLGKEIDLTVAPAAATKAEDIKSSLEVQAEAEIKFGYCTEFIILLNKPFNVKAEMDFKAFLESIGDSIVCVADDDVVKVHVHTNDPGLAIQKALKYGALSNMKIDNMRLEHQEKLFKLSEKEAAQKKAEEEKAAQPAKEVGFLAVSVGDGLSELFKSLGVDYIIEGGQTMNPSTADILDAVDKVNAKTIFVLPNNKNIILAANQAAELMTDKELLVIPTKTIPQGITAVINFVPELSVEENEETMLREIKNVKTGQVTYAVRDTVIDDKEIKKDDFMGIGDQGIVAVGTDMVKVTRDMIAELVDEDSELISIYYGCDVAEDAAEALRADLEEAYPACDIELQYGGQPIYYYTVSVE
;
A
#
# COMPACT_ATOMS: atom_id res chain seq x y z
N MET A 1 1.65 37.72 22.19
CA MET A 1 0.66 37.16 23.13
C MET A 1 0.64 35.66 22.85
N ALA A 2 0.89 34.85 23.86
CA ALA A 2 0.76 33.40 23.70
C ALA A 2 -0.71 33.08 23.35
N LEU A 3 -0.92 32.26 22.31
CA LEU A 3 -2.25 31.75 21.94
C LEU A 3 -2.72 30.84 23.08
N GLN A 4 -3.78 31.24 23.75
CA GLN A 4 -4.35 30.45 24.87
C GLN A 4 -5.49 29.53 24.44
N GLN A 5 -5.91 29.60 23.18
CA GLN A 5 -7.02 28.81 22.63
C GLN A 5 -6.77 28.53 21.14
N ILE A 6 -7.24 27.40 20.67
CA ILE A 6 -7.18 26.95 19.28
C ILE A 6 -8.61 27.04 18.69
N ASP A 7 -8.81 27.88 17.70
CA ASP A 7 -10.04 27.94 16.92
C ASP A 7 -9.99 26.95 15.73
N ALA A 8 -11.10 26.85 14.99
CA ALA A 8 -11.18 25.95 13.82
C ALA A 8 -10.13 26.28 12.76
N LYS A 9 -9.82 27.55 12.53
CA LYS A 9 -8.83 27.99 11.55
C LYS A 9 -7.42 27.56 11.94
N MET A 10 -7.07 27.71 13.21
CA MET A 10 -5.77 27.26 13.74
C MET A 10 -5.68 25.72 13.71
N LEU A 11 -6.75 25.01 14.12
CA LEU A 11 -6.78 23.54 14.08
C LEU A 11 -6.64 23.02 12.63
N SER A 12 -7.28 23.67 11.66
CA SER A 12 -7.11 23.34 10.23
C SER A 12 -5.64 23.44 9.80
N LYS A 13 -4.97 24.55 10.14
CA LYS A 13 -3.54 24.72 9.85
C LYS A 13 -2.66 23.69 10.53
N MET A 14 -2.92 23.40 11.81
CA MET A 14 -2.21 22.38 12.57
C MET A 14 -2.37 20.99 11.93
N PHE A 15 -3.58 20.64 11.52
CA PHE A 15 -3.85 19.37 10.88
C PHE A 15 -3.13 19.23 9.53
N LEU A 16 -3.20 20.24 8.67
CA LEU A 16 -2.52 20.26 7.36
C LEU A 16 -0.99 20.20 7.53
N ALA A 17 -0.44 20.91 8.50
CA ALA A 17 0.99 20.88 8.80
C ALA A 17 1.44 19.50 9.33
N GLY A 18 0.64 18.87 10.19
CA GLY A 18 0.87 17.49 10.64
C GLY A 18 0.88 16.50 9.48
N ALA A 19 -0.09 16.63 8.57
CA ALA A 19 -0.17 15.81 7.36
C ALA A 19 1.07 15.97 6.47
N LYS A 20 1.51 17.21 6.28
CA LYS A 20 2.69 17.53 5.45
C LYS A 20 3.99 17.04 6.08
N ASN A 21 4.13 17.16 7.40
CA ASN A 21 5.31 16.65 8.10
C ASN A 21 5.41 15.12 7.99
N LEU A 22 4.29 14.42 8.11
CA LEU A 22 4.23 12.97 7.91
C LEU A 22 4.59 12.60 6.45
N GLU A 23 4.03 13.30 5.46
CA GLU A 23 4.34 13.09 4.04
C GLU A 23 5.84 13.22 3.76
N ASN A 24 6.48 14.27 4.27
CA ASN A 24 7.89 14.54 4.08
C ASN A 24 8.81 13.46 4.71
N LYS A 25 8.32 12.75 5.72
CA LYS A 25 9.08 11.72 6.43
C LYS A 25 8.62 10.29 6.12
N LYS A 26 7.73 10.13 5.16
CA LYS A 26 7.11 8.88 4.78
C LYS A 26 8.12 7.76 4.55
N GLU A 27 9.13 8.00 3.74
CA GLU A 27 10.13 6.97 3.39
C GLU A 27 10.95 6.55 4.61
N TRP A 28 11.38 7.49 5.45
CA TRP A 28 12.07 7.16 6.69
C TRP A 28 11.19 6.33 7.65
N ILE A 29 9.88 6.61 7.75
CA ILE A 29 8.96 5.83 8.58
C ILE A 29 8.78 4.42 7.99
N ASN A 30 8.77 4.29 6.65
CA ASN A 30 8.78 2.98 5.99
C ASN A 30 10.03 2.15 6.36
N GLU A 31 11.20 2.79 6.45
CA GLU A 31 12.45 2.13 6.85
C GLU A 31 12.40 1.59 8.29
N LEU A 32 11.61 2.17 9.18
CA LEU A 32 11.40 1.67 10.54
C LEU A 32 10.49 0.44 10.58
N ASN A 33 9.66 0.23 9.58
CA ASN A 33 8.77 -0.92 9.45
C ASN A 33 9.47 -2.08 8.73
N VAL A 34 10.30 -2.80 9.46
CA VAL A 34 11.24 -3.78 8.90
C VAL A 34 10.90 -5.22 9.16
N PHE A 35 9.82 -5.50 9.85
CA PHE A 35 9.48 -6.85 10.28
C PHE A 35 8.04 -7.22 9.91
N PRO A 36 7.81 -8.48 9.56
CA PRO A 36 8.78 -9.54 9.23
C PRO A 36 9.21 -9.51 7.76
N VAL A 37 8.50 -8.82 6.89
CA VAL A 37 8.64 -8.82 5.42
C VAL A 37 9.03 -7.42 4.94
N PRO A 38 9.68 -7.28 3.79
CA PRO A 38 10.01 -5.97 3.20
C PRO A 38 8.77 -5.27 2.61
N ASP A 39 7.66 -5.25 3.36
CA ASP A 39 6.47 -4.49 2.99
C ASP A 39 6.57 -3.00 3.34
N GLY A 40 7.41 -2.65 4.34
CA GLY A 40 7.85 -1.29 4.68
C GLY A 40 6.85 -0.17 4.38
N ASP A 41 5.55 -0.41 4.65
CA ASP A 41 4.45 0.37 4.09
C ASP A 41 3.76 1.30 5.12
N THR A 42 4.19 1.26 6.39
CA THR A 42 3.56 2.02 7.49
C THR A 42 3.50 3.52 7.19
N GLY A 43 4.62 4.12 6.77
CA GLY A 43 4.67 5.54 6.41
C GLY A 43 3.77 5.86 5.24
N THR A 44 3.73 4.99 4.24
CA THR A 44 2.85 5.11 3.07
C THR A 44 1.38 5.03 3.46
N ASN A 45 0.98 4.02 4.24
CA ASN A 45 -0.40 3.83 4.69
C ASN A 45 -0.89 5.00 5.55
N MET A 46 -0.09 5.46 6.50
CA MET A 46 -0.43 6.60 7.35
C MET A 46 -0.52 7.90 6.55
N THR A 47 0.42 8.14 5.62
CA THR A 47 0.42 9.32 4.75
C THR A 47 -0.82 9.33 3.86
N MET A 48 -1.13 8.24 3.17
CA MET A 48 -2.32 8.17 2.31
C MET A 48 -3.60 8.39 3.10
N THR A 49 -3.67 7.88 4.32
CA THR A 49 -4.82 8.06 5.23
C THR A 49 -5.01 9.52 5.62
N ILE A 50 -3.96 10.18 6.13
CA ILE A 50 -4.08 11.58 6.58
C ILE A 50 -4.24 12.55 5.40
N MET A 51 -3.60 12.29 4.25
CA MET A 51 -3.72 13.12 3.05
C MET A 51 -5.12 13.03 2.43
N SER A 52 -5.84 11.92 2.59
CA SER A 52 -7.26 11.83 2.23
C SER A 52 -8.10 12.84 3.01
N ALA A 53 -7.90 12.94 4.32
CA ALA A 53 -8.55 13.95 5.15
C ALA A 53 -8.05 15.38 4.87
N ALA A 54 -6.74 15.56 4.64
CA ALA A 54 -6.16 16.86 4.36
C ALA A 54 -6.73 17.51 3.09
N ARG A 55 -7.07 16.73 2.07
CA ARG A 55 -7.76 17.23 0.87
C ARG A 55 -9.15 17.77 1.20
N GLU A 56 -9.93 17.05 2.01
CA GLU A 56 -11.26 17.51 2.43
C GLU A 56 -11.16 18.76 3.29
N VAL A 57 -10.19 18.82 4.21
CA VAL A 57 -9.93 20.00 5.05
C VAL A 57 -9.53 21.20 4.18
N SER A 58 -8.61 20.99 3.23
CA SER A 58 -8.18 22.06 2.31
C SER A 58 -9.33 22.58 1.43
N ALA A 59 -10.29 21.72 1.07
CA ALA A 59 -11.44 22.11 0.26
C ALA A 59 -12.48 22.96 1.02
N LEU A 60 -12.47 22.97 2.37
CA LEU A 60 -13.40 23.76 3.17
C LEU A 60 -13.11 25.27 3.14
N GLY A 61 -11.84 25.67 2.86
CA GLY A 61 -11.41 27.05 2.93
C GLY A 61 -11.27 27.60 4.36
N ASP A 62 -11.02 28.91 4.46
CA ASP A 62 -10.62 29.61 5.70
C ASP A 62 -11.78 29.86 6.68
N ASP A 63 -13.03 29.77 6.23
CA ASP A 63 -14.24 30.13 7.00
C ASP A 63 -14.99 28.91 7.56
N ALA A 64 -14.37 27.72 7.51
CA ALA A 64 -14.99 26.50 8.04
C ALA A 64 -15.16 26.57 9.57
N ASP A 65 -16.32 26.16 10.05
CA ASP A 65 -16.57 25.98 11.47
C ASP A 65 -15.95 24.68 12.01
N MET A 66 -15.92 24.53 13.34
CA MET A 66 -15.34 23.36 14.01
C MET A 66 -16.07 22.06 13.59
N ALA A 67 -17.37 22.10 13.41
CA ALA A 67 -18.17 20.93 13.05
C ALA A 67 -17.85 20.43 11.63
N ALA A 68 -17.75 21.35 10.66
CA ALA A 68 -17.38 21.03 9.29
C ALA A 68 -15.93 20.49 9.21
N LEU A 69 -15.00 21.11 9.94
CA LEU A 69 -13.61 20.66 10.03
C LEU A 69 -13.50 19.25 10.64
N CYS A 70 -14.18 19.01 11.75
CA CYS A 70 -14.22 17.70 12.40
C CYS A 70 -14.80 16.62 11.47
N LYS A 71 -15.83 16.96 10.70
CA LYS A 71 -16.41 16.04 9.71
C LYS A 71 -15.42 15.71 8.60
N ALA A 72 -14.71 16.71 8.06
CA ALA A 72 -13.70 16.52 7.02
C ALA A 72 -12.54 15.63 7.50
N ILE A 73 -12.01 15.90 8.69
CA ILE A 73 -10.93 15.11 9.29
C ILE A 73 -11.39 13.67 9.52
N SER A 74 -12.52 13.46 10.20
CA SER A 74 -13.02 12.13 10.56
C SER A 74 -13.41 11.31 9.33
N SER A 75 -14.25 11.86 8.45
CA SER A 75 -14.77 11.18 7.28
C SER A 75 -13.67 10.93 6.24
N GLY A 76 -12.83 11.94 5.96
CA GLY A 76 -11.73 11.82 5.01
C GLY A 76 -10.69 10.79 5.42
N SER A 77 -10.26 10.80 6.70
CA SER A 77 -9.32 9.80 7.21
C SER A 77 -9.92 8.38 7.24
N LEU A 78 -11.21 8.26 7.58
CA LEU A 78 -11.90 7.00 7.64
C LEU A 78 -11.99 6.33 6.25
N ARG A 79 -12.39 7.09 5.22
CA ARG A 79 -12.44 6.59 3.84
C ARG A 79 -11.05 6.28 3.27
N GLY A 80 -10.08 7.11 3.57
CA GLY A 80 -8.69 6.93 3.12
C GLY A 80 -7.87 5.93 3.91
N ALA A 81 -8.42 5.31 4.97
CA ALA A 81 -7.68 4.43 5.87
C ALA A 81 -7.14 3.19 5.14
N ARG A 82 -5.82 2.98 5.25
CA ARG A 82 -5.11 1.86 4.62
C ARG A 82 -4.23 1.14 5.64
N GLY A 83 -4.19 -0.18 5.56
CA GLY A 83 -3.42 -1.01 6.48
C GLY A 83 -3.79 -0.80 7.95
N ASN A 84 -3.16 -1.53 8.84
CA ASN A 84 -3.43 -1.41 10.28
C ASN A 84 -3.09 -0.02 10.83
N SER A 85 -1.93 0.54 10.43
CA SER A 85 -1.45 1.84 10.91
C SER A 85 -2.36 2.99 10.48
N GLY A 86 -2.83 2.99 9.23
CA GLY A 86 -3.75 3.99 8.73
C GLY A 86 -5.13 3.88 9.38
N VAL A 87 -5.66 2.67 9.57
CA VAL A 87 -6.94 2.47 10.27
C VAL A 87 -6.85 2.97 11.72
N ILE A 88 -5.79 2.63 12.46
CA ILE A 88 -5.62 3.10 13.83
C ILE A 88 -5.51 4.63 13.88
N LEU A 89 -4.74 5.24 12.96
CA LEU A 89 -4.63 6.70 12.86
C LEU A 89 -6.01 7.34 12.58
N SER A 90 -6.82 6.76 11.68
CA SER A 90 -8.16 7.25 11.41
C SER A 90 -9.08 7.19 12.63
N GLN A 91 -8.96 6.15 13.45
CA GLN A 91 -9.73 6.00 14.69
C GLN A 91 -9.27 6.99 15.79
N LEU A 92 -7.98 7.30 15.85
CA LEU A 92 -7.48 8.39 16.72
C LEU A 92 -8.12 9.73 16.32
N PHE A 93 -8.13 10.06 15.02
CA PHE A 93 -8.78 11.28 14.55
C PHE A 93 -10.28 11.29 14.77
N ARG A 94 -10.95 10.15 14.55
CA ARG A 94 -12.41 10.01 14.80
C ARG A 94 -12.75 10.26 16.27
N GLY A 95 -11.99 9.69 17.20
CA GLY A 95 -12.19 9.92 18.63
C GLY A 95 -11.94 11.37 19.03
N PHE A 96 -10.84 11.96 18.56
CA PHE A 96 -10.48 13.36 18.81
C PHE A 96 -11.58 14.32 18.30
N THR A 97 -11.95 14.22 17.04
CA THR A 97 -12.96 15.08 16.42
C THR A 97 -14.35 14.92 17.03
N LYS A 98 -14.73 13.70 17.45
CA LYS A 98 -15.99 13.46 18.14
C LYS A 98 -16.09 14.23 19.47
N SER A 99 -14.98 14.45 20.16
CA SER A 99 -14.94 15.17 21.42
C SER A 99 -15.08 16.68 21.24
N ILE A 100 -14.59 17.23 20.12
CA ILE A 100 -14.45 18.69 19.92
C ILE A 100 -15.45 19.31 18.94
N LYS A 101 -16.28 18.53 18.25
CA LYS A 101 -17.14 19.01 17.15
C LYS A 101 -18.16 20.09 17.54
N GLU A 102 -18.53 20.17 18.82
CA GLU A 102 -19.50 21.14 19.36
C GLU A 102 -18.80 22.33 20.06
N GLU A 103 -17.46 22.30 20.17
CA GLU A 103 -16.68 23.34 20.79
C GLU A 103 -16.35 24.45 19.78
N GLN A 104 -16.32 25.70 20.23
CA GLN A 104 -15.90 26.82 19.37
C GLN A 104 -14.40 27.06 19.41
N VAL A 105 -13.79 26.78 20.55
CA VAL A 105 -12.35 26.92 20.81
C VAL A 105 -11.88 25.75 21.67
N LEU A 106 -10.62 25.38 21.50
CA LEU A 106 -9.98 24.30 22.26
C LEU A 106 -9.01 24.92 23.26
N ASP A 107 -9.29 24.70 24.52
CA ASP A 107 -8.41 24.95 25.66
C ASP A 107 -7.80 23.64 26.19
N ILE A 108 -6.97 23.70 27.23
CA ILE A 108 -6.31 22.54 27.81
C ILE A 108 -7.31 21.47 28.26
N PRO A 109 -8.38 21.78 29.04
CA PRO A 109 -9.38 20.80 29.41
C PRO A 109 -10.09 20.12 28.23
N VAL A 110 -10.41 20.87 27.16
CA VAL A 110 -11.04 20.33 25.96
C VAL A 110 -10.09 19.40 25.21
N LEU A 111 -8.84 19.81 25.02
CA LEU A 111 -7.80 19.00 24.39
C LEU A 111 -7.52 17.71 25.15
N THR A 112 -7.45 17.78 26.48
CA THR A 112 -7.27 16.60 27.34
C THR A 112 -8.37 15.57 27.10
N ARG A 113 -9.64 15.98 27.14
CA ARG A 113 -10.78 15.09 26.84
C ARG A 113 -10.71 14.55 25.41
N ALA A 114 -10.23 15.36 24.45
CA ALA A 114 -10.09 14.94 23.08
C ALA A 114 -9.02 13.86 22.89
N PHE A 115 -7.87 13.98 23.56
CA PHE A 115 -6.83 12.93 23.58
C PHE A 115 -7.32 11.64 24.24
N GLU A 116 -8.01 11.73 25.39
CA GLU A 116 -8.60 10.55 26.04
C GLU A 116 -9.59 9.83 25.10
N LYS A 117 -10.45 10.61 24.41
CA LYS A 117 -11.43 10.05 23.50
C LYS A 117 -10.81 9.45 22.24
N ALA A 118 -9.73 10.03 21.74
CA ALA A 118 -8.95 9.49 20.64
C ALA A 118 -8.42 8.09 20.98
N VAL A 119 -7.75 7.97 22.14
CA VAL A 119 -7.18 6.71 22.63
C VAL A 119 -8.29 5.66 22.86
N GLU A 120 -9.37 6.02 23.57
CA GLU A 120 -10.50 5.11 23.79
C GLU A 120 -11.06 4.54 22.50
N THR A 121 -11.21 5.39 21.47
CA THR A 121 -11.77 4.99 20.18
C THR A 121 -10.83 4.06 19.44
N ALA A 122 -9.52 4.37 19.40
CA ALA A 122 -8.54 3.55 18.74
C ALA A 122 -8.36 2.16 19.40
N TYR A 123 -8.31 2.10 20.74
CA TYR A 123 -8.23 0.82 21.43
C TYR A 123 -9.45 -0.08 21.21
N LYS A 124 -10.66 0.51 21.09
CA LYS A 124 -11.87 -0.26 20.80
C LYS A 124 -11.90 -0.84 19.38
N ALA A 125 -11.25 -0.19 18.44
CA ALA A 125 -11.19 -0.65 17.07
C ALA A 125 -10.23 -1.83 16.85
N VAL A 126 -9.32 -2.09 17.79
CA VAL A 126 -8.32 -3.16 17.69
C VAL A 126 -8.72 -4.33 18.57
N MET A 127 -9.01 -5.49 17.98
CA MET A 127 -9.46 -6.68 18.73
C MET A 127 -8.44 -7.19 19.77
N LYS A 128 -7.15 -7.07 19.48
CA LYS A 128 -6.05 -7.49 20.36
C LYS A 128 -4.97 -6.40 20.39
N PRO A 129 -5.16 -5.30 21.15
CA PRO A 129 -4.16 -4.25 21.29
C PRO A 129 -2.83 -4.81 21.79
N LYS A 130 -1.72 -4.38 21.20
CA LYS A 130 -0.36 -4.71 21.65
C LYS A 130 0.30 -3.47 22.18
N GLU A 131 0.93 -3.61 23.36
CA GLU A 131 1.78 -2.54 23.91
C GLU A 131 3.10 -2.45 23.13
N GLY A 132 3.72 -1.27 23.13
CA GLY A 132 4.90 -0.97 22.33
C GLY A 132 4.58 -0.56 20.88
N THR A 133 3.33 -0.12 20.60
CA THR A 133 2.86 0.30 19.29
C THR A 133 2.35 1.75 19.30
N ILE A 134 1.88 2.24 18.15
CA ILE A 134 1.19 3.55 18.03
C ILE A 134 0.14 3.77 19.12
N LEU A 135 -0.57 2.72 19.57
CA LEU A 135 -1.56 2.81 20.65
C LEU A 135 -0.92 3.20 21.96
N THR A 136 0.23 2.63 22.28
CA THR A 136 0.99 2.94 23.50
C THR A 136 1.51 4.39 23.49
N VAL A 137 2.00 4.85 22.34
CA VAL A 137 2.46 6.23 22.16
C VAL A 137 1.29 7.22 22.30
N ALA A 138 0.15 6.93 21.67
CA ALA A 138 -1.06 7.75 21.79
C ALA A 138 -1.56 7.80 23.25
N LYS A 139 -1.55 6.65 23.94
CA LYS A 139 -1.93 6.57 25.36
C LYS A 139 -0.98 7.39 26.23
N GLY A 140 0.33 7.28 26.01
CA GLY A 140 1.31 8.08 26.76
C GLY A 140 1.10 9.59 26.58
N ALA A 141 0.81 10.05 25.37
CA ALA A 141 0.46 11.45 25.12
C ALA A 141 -0.81 11.87 25.88
N SER A 142 -1.84 11.03 25.87
CA SER A 142 -3.11 11.28 26.55
C SER A 142 -2.95 11.29 28.08
N ASP A 143 -2.23 10.32 28.65
CA ASP A 143 -1.98 10.23 30.09
C ASP A 143 -1.21 11.48 30.57
N LYS A 144 -0.23 11.96 29.79
CA LYS A 144 0.53 13.18 30.13
C LYS A 144 -0.33 14.44 30.00
N ALA A 145 -1.20 14.52 29.00
CA ALA A 145 -2.14 15.63 28.87
C ALA A 145 -3.07 15.69 30.10
N LYS A 146 -3.54 14.55 30.57
CA LYS A 146 -4.37 14.44 31.76
C LYS A 146 -3.64 14.90 33.03
N GLU A 147 -2.43 14.40 33.26
CA GLU A 147 -1.57 14.80 34.39
C GLU A 147 -1.39 16.32 34.41
N LEU A 148 -0.98 16.92 33.27
CA LEU A 148 -0.77 18.38 33.21
C LEU A 148 -2.05 19.18 33.44
N CYS A 149 -3.20 18.71 32.95
CA CYS A 149 -4.49 19.35 33.18
C CYS A 149 -4.91 19.29 34.66
N GLU A 150 -4.71 18.14 35.32
CA GLU A 150 -4.98 17.95 36.77
C GLU A 150 -4.05 18.79 37.62
N ASP A 151 -2.79 19.00 37.20
CA ASP A 151 -1.81 19.87 37.85
C ASP A 151 -2.08 21.36 37.62
N GLY A 152 -3.11 21.71 36.83
CA GLY A 152 -3.54 23.09 36.63
C GLY A 152 -2.70 23.84 35.59
N ALA A 153 -2.19 23.17 34.57
CA ALA A 153 -1.49 23.83 33.46
C ALA A 153 -2.38 24.90 32.80
N ASP A 154 -1.84 26.09 32.58
CA ASP A 154 -2.53 27.27 32.05
C ASP A 154 -1.85 27.84 30.77
N ASP A 155 -0.67 27.35 30.43
CA ASP A 155 0.07 27.71 29.21
C ASP A 155 -0.10 26.60 28.14
N LEU A 156 -0.82 26.93 27.08
CA LEU A 156 -1.15 25.98 26.02
C LEU A 156 0.09 25.58 25.19
N GLU A 157 1.04 26.48 24.98
CA GLU A 157 2.30 26.21 24.28
C GLU A 157 3.13 25.20 25.07
N GLN A 158 3.32 25.44 26.35
CA GLN A 158 4.05 24.54 27.24
C GLN A 158 3.33 23.19 27.37
N PHE A 159 2.00 23.19 27.49
CA PHE A 159 1.18 21.99 27.55
C PHE A 159 1.41 21.09 26.33
N LEU A 160 1.20 21.63 25.10
CA LEU A 160 1.38 20.88 23.86
C LEU A 160 2.81 20.39 23.69
N GLY A 161 3.80 21.23 23.94
CA GLY A 161 5.21 20.86 23.88
C GLY A 161 5.55 19.69 24.79
N THR A 162 5.10 19.75 26.06
CA THR A 162 5.36 18.69 27.06
C THR A 162 4.67 17.37 26.70
N VAL A 163 3.43 17.42 26.19
CA VAL A 163 2.71 16.22 25.72
C VAL A 163 3.46 15.54 24.58
N ILE A 164 3.96 16.31 23.60
CA ILE A 164 4.70 15.77 22.46
C ILE A 164 6.07 15.21 22.87
N GLU A 165 6.77 15.89 23.76
CA GLU A 165 8.04 15.37 24.31
C GLU A 165 7.84 14.05 25.06
N HIS A 166 6.74 13.95 25.83
CA HIS A 166 6.40 12.70 26.49
C HIS A 166 6.02 11.58 25.51
N ALA A 167 5.29 11.91 24.42
CA ALA A 167 5.02 10.96 23.36
C ALA A 167 6.32 10.42 22.72
N ARG A 168 7.32 11.28 22.49
CA ARG A 168 8.66 10.88 22.00
C ARG A 168 9.39 9.99 23.01
N TYR A 169 9.28 10.31 24.29
CA TYR A 169 9.84 9.46 25.34
C TYR A 169 9.21 8.07 25.32
N VAL A 170 7.87 7.97 25.29
CA VAL A 170 7.17 6.68 25.23
C VAL A 170 7.55 5.92 23.95
N LEU A 171 7.65 6.62 22.81
CA LEU A 171 8.12 6.03 21.54
C LEU A 171 9.51 5.40 21.71
N SER A 172 10.45 6.08 22.37
CA SER A 172 11.79 5.55 22.62
C SER A 172 11.80 4.30 23.50
N GLN A 173 10.73 4.05 24.24
CA GLN A 173 10.58 2.86 25.10
C GLN A 173 9.90 1.69 24.38
N THR A 174 9.37 1.87 23.17
CA THR A 174 8.68 0.81 22.44
C THR A 174 9.55 -0.43 22.18
N PRO A 175 10.90 -0.33 21.96
CA PRO A 175 11.76 -1.49 21.83
C PRO A 175 11.83 -2.36 23.11
N GLU A 176 11.65 -1.76 24.28
CA GLU A 176 11.65 -2.51 25.53
C GLU A 176 10.30 -3.23 25.78
N MET A 177 9.25 -2.86 25.05
CA MET A 177 7.91 -3.44 25.16
C MET A 177 7.67 -4.52 24.11
N LEU A 178 8.31 -4.41 22.92
CA LEU A 178 8.22 -5.36 21.83
C LEU A 178 9.61 -5.91 21.46
N PRO A 179 9.91 -7.17 21.77
CA PRO A 179 11.22 -7.76 21.53
C PRO A 179 11.71 -7.63 20.08
N VAL A 180 10.80 -7.73 19.10
CA VAL A 180 11.12 -7.59 17.68
C VAL A 180 11.68 -6.21 17.31
N LEU A 181 11.18 -5.13 17.91
CA LEU A 181 11.71 -3.79 17.70
C LEU A 181 13.11 -3.63 18.31
N LYS A 182 13.33 -4.26 19.48
CA LYS A 182 14.63 -4.27 20.14
C LYS A 182 15.67 -5.02 19.31
N GLN A 183 15.32 -6.18 18.78
CA GLN A 183 16.19 -6.99 17.89
C GLN A 183 16.55 -6.23 16.61
N ALA A 184 15.57 -5.55 16.01
CA ALA A 184 15.78 -4.75 14.80
C ALA A 184 16.49 -3.40 15.07
N GLY A 185 16.64 -2.99 16.35
CA GLY A 185 17.25 -1.71 16.72
C GLY A 185 16.44 -0.48 16.29
N VAL A 186 15.12 -0.61 16.21
CA VAL A 186 14.20 0.45 15.76
C VAL A 186 13.10 0.70 16.77
N VAL A 187 12.46 1.87 16.69
CA VAL A 187 11.21 2.20 17.39
C VAL A 187 10.00 1.78 16.57
N ASP A 188 8.80 1.79 17.18
CA ASP A 188 7.56 1.52 16.45
C ASP A 188 7.32 2.55 15.33
N SER A 189 7.21 2.09 14.10
CA SER A 189 7.01 2.93 12.92
C SER A 189 5.70 3.71 12.95
N GLY A 190 4.61 3.10 13.42
CA GLY A 190 3.31 3.75 13.59
C GLY A 190 3.35 4.84 14.66
N GLY A 191 4.01 4.56 15.79
CA GLY A 191 4.25 5.53 16.85
C GLY A 191 5.11 6.70 16.39
N GLN A 192 6.15 6.43 15.58
CA GLN A 192 6.96 7.49 14.96
C GLN A 192 6.10 8.37 14.05
N GLY A 193 5.26 7.77 13.21
CA GLY A 193 4.35 8.51 12.35
C GLY A 193 3.39 9.41 13.14
N LEU A 194 2.84 8.94 14.25
CA LEU A 194 1.99 9.75 15.14
C LEU A 194 2.75 10.93 15.74
N VAL A 195 3.97 10.71 16.21
CA VAL A 195 4.84 11.78 16.77
C VAL A 195 5.14 12.83 15.70
N GLU A 196 5.33 12.42 14.44
CA GLU A 196 5.56 13.36 13.34
C GLU A 196 4.31 14.20 13.02
N VAL A 197 3.11 13.61 13.04
CA VAL A 197 1.85 14.36 12.91
C VAL A 197 1.71 15.41 14.02
N LEU A 198 1.91 15.00 15.28
CA LEU A 198 1.81 15.90 16.42
C LEU A 198 2.88 17.03 16.36
N SER A 199 4.11 16.70 15.93
CA SER A 199 5.21 17.66 15.81
C SER A 199 4.92 18.71 14.73
N GLY A 200 4.42 18.30 13.56
CA GLY A 200 4.03 19.22 12.49
C GLY A 200 2.87 20.12 12.90
N ALA A 201 1.88 19.57 13.61
CA ALA A 201 0.78 20.34 14.16
C ALA A 201 1.27 21.40 15.17
N TYR A 202 2.20 21.06 16.04
CA TYR A 202 2.79 21.99 16.99
C TYR A 202 3.63 23.07 16.34
N ASP A 203 4.38 22.75 15.30
CA ASP A 203 5.15 23.74 14.53
C ASP A 203 4.25 24.80 13.90
N ALA A 204 3.07 24.41 13.39
CA ALA A 204 2.06 25.35 12.90
C ALA A 204 1.45 26.19 14.01
N PHE A 205 1.20 25.62 15.19
CA PHE A 205 0.73 26.34 16.37
C PHE A 205 1.73 27.43 16.80
N LEU A 206 3.03 27.13 16.74
CA LEU A 206 4.11 28.09 17.03
C LEU A 206 4.28 29.15 15.93
N GLY A 207 3.50 29.09 14.85
CA GLY A 207 3.56 30.07 13.75
C GLY A 207 4.75 29.89 12.82
N LYS A 208 5.37 28.69 12.76
CA LYS A 208 6.41 28.41 11.78
C LYS A 208 5.82 28.43 10.37
N GLU A 209 6.56 28.96 9.41
CA GLU A 209 6.17 28.90 8.00
C GLU A 209 6.27 27.45 7.50
N ILE A 210 5.13 26.89 7.10
CA ILE A 210 5.00 25.53 6.56
C ILE A 210 4.24 25.65 5.24
N ASP A 211 4.73 24.98 4.21
CA ASP A 211 3.99 24.83 2.96
C ASP A 211 2.79 23.89 3.22
N LEU A 212 1.59 24.47 3.27
CA LEU A 212 0.34 23.76 3.49
C LEU A 212 -0.33 23.33 2.17
N THR A 213 0.35 23.41 1.03
CA THR A 213 -0.21 23.05 -0.27
C THR A 213 -0.47 21.54 -0.31
N VAL A 214 -1.73 21.17 -0.37
CA VAL A 214 -2.16 19.79 -0.60
C VAL A 214 -2.43 19.63 -2.09
N ALA A 215 -1.68 18.75 -2.75
CA ALA A 215 -1.95 18.42 -4.14
C ALA A 215 -3.40 17.90 -4.28
N PRO A 216 -4.19 18.41 -5.24
CA PRO A 216 -5.51 17.85 -5.50
C PRO A 216 -5.36 16.35 -5.77
N ALA A 217 -6.34 15.56 -5.32
CA ALA A 217 -6.38 14.15 -5.67
C ALA A 217 -6.26 14.04 -7.18
N ALA A 218 -5.33 13.23 -7.66
CA ALA A 218 -5.49 12.67 -8.99
C ALA A 218 -6.81 11.89 -8.91
N ALA A 219 -7.87 12.50 -9.42
CA ALA A 219 -9.21 11.97 -9.26
C ALA A 219 -9.29 10.66 -10.04
N THR A 220 -9.37 9.55 -9.33
CA THR A 220 -9.70 8.24 -9.86
C THR A 220 -11.23 8.07 -9.96
N LYS A 221 -11.92 9.04 -10.55
CA LYS A 221 -13.26 8.81 -11.08
C LYS A 221 -13.12 8.50 -12.57
N ALA A 222 -13.88 7.53 -13.06
CA ALA A 222 -13.91 7.17 -14.48
C ALA A 222 -14.20 8.38 -15.40
N GLU A 223 -14.81 9.44 -14.88
CA GLU A 223 -15.03 10.71 -15.59
C GLU A 223 -13.78 11.59 -15.68
N ASP A 224 -12.87 11.53 -14.68
CA ASP A 224 -11.61 12.29 -14.67
C ASP A 224 -10.49 11.54 -15.40
N ILE A 225 -10.59 10.22 -15.52
CA ILE A 225 -9.73 9.46 -16.45
C ILE A 225 -10.05 9.88 -17.89
N LYS A 226 -11.31 10.16 -18.21
CA LYS A 226 -11.66 10.76 -19.51
C LYS A 226 -11.05 12.13 -19.69
N SER A 227 -11.12 13.02 -18.69
CA SER A 227 -10.54 14.37 -18.80
C SER A 227 -9.01 14.34 -18.80
N SER A 228 -8.36 13.44 -18.05
CA SER A 228 -6.91 13.28 -18.07
C SER A 228 -6.42 12.54 -19.33
N LEU A 229 -7.20 11.62 -19.88
CA LEU A 229 -6.94 10.98 -21.17
C LEU A 229 -7.20 11.93 -22.34
N GLU A 230 -8.24 12.77 -22.28
CA GLU A 230 -8.50 13.83 -23.25
C GLU A 230 -7.42 14.92 -23.17
N VAL A 231 -6.97 15.33 -21.98
CA VAL A 231 -5.83 16.25 -21.77
C VAL A 231 -4.50 15.61 -22.17
N GLN A 232 -4.30 14.29 -21.98
CA GLN A 232 -3.13 13.58 -22.50
C GLN A 232 -3.23 13.28 -24.00
N ALA A 233 -4.44 13.13 -24.53
CA ALA A 233 -4.69 13.01 -25.98
C ALA A 233 -4.52 14.36 -26.70
N GLU A 234 -4.78 15.48 -26.02
CA GLU A 234 -4.51 16.84 -26.46
C GLU A 234 -3.07 17.30 -26.16
N ALA A 235 -2.29 16.59 -25.34
CA ALA A 235 -0.86 16.83 -25.25
C ALA A 235 -0.23 16.51 -26.61
N GLU A 236 -0.07 17.53 -27.40
CA GLU A 236 0.51 17.51 -28.73
C GLU A 236 1.86 16.79 -28.66
N ILE A 237 1.93 15.55 -29.18
CA ILE A 237 3.21 14.85 -29.37
C ILE A 237 4.02 15.72 -30.35
N LYS A 238 4.82 16.62 -29.81
CA LYS A 238 5.60 17.61 -30.54
C LYS A 238 6.53 16.93 -31.54
N PHE A 239 7.18 15.83 -31.12
CA PHE A 239 8.06 15.01 -31.92
C PHE A 239 7.48 13.60 -32.05
N GLY A 240 7.11 13.21 -33.27
CA GLY A 240 6.27 12.04 -33.52
C GLY A 240 6.99 10.70 -33.59
N TYR A 241 8.30 10.68 -33.71
CA TYR A 241 9.07 9.44 -33.89
C TYR A 241 10.09 9.27 -32.76
N CYS A 242 10.01 8.13 -32.04
CA CYS A 242 11.08 7.63 -31.21
C CYS A 242 12.11 6.96 -32.14
N THR A 243 13.36 7.45 -32.11
CA THR A 243 14.43 7.01 -33.00
C THR A 243 15.61 6.55 -32.17
N GLU A 244 15.95 5.28 -32.29
CA GLU A 244 17.06 4.65 -31.58
C GLU A 244 18.03 4.00 -32.56
N PHE A 245 19.34 4.12 -32.27
CA PHE A 245 20.38 3.41 -33.03
C PHE A 245 21.70 3.40 -32.28
N ILE A 246 22.60 2.52 -32.71
CA ILE A 246 23.99 2.45 -32.26
C ILE A 246 24.91 2.87 -33.41
N ILE A 247 25.83 3.81 -33.18
CA ILE A 247 26.88 4.18 -34.10
C ILE A 247 28.10 3.30 -33.80
N LEU A 248 28.55 2.51 -34.77
CA LEU A 248 29.82 1.80 -34.72
C LEU A 248 30.88 2.76 -35.25
N LEU A 249 31.70 3.30 -34.35
CA LEU A 249 32.64 4.38 -34.66
C LEU A 249 33.74 3.90 -35.61
N ASN A 250 34.01 4.67 -36.66
CA ASN A 250 35.12 4.45 -37.58
C ASN A 250 36.27 5.48 -37.40
N LYS A 251 36.13 6.37 -36.44
CA LYS A 251 37.11 7.39 -36.06
C LYS A 251 36.86 7.84 -34.60
N PRO A 252 37.85 8.44 -33.92
CA PRO A 252 37.68 8.88 -32.54
C PRO A 252 36.49 9.86 -32.38
N PHE A 253 35.60 9.56 -31.45
CA PHE A 253 34.47 10.42 -31.06
C PHE A 253 34.87 11.22 -29.83
N ASN A 254 35.57 12.33 -30.05
CA ASN A 254 36.06 13.17 -28.97
C ASN A 254 34.92 14.05 -28.38
N VAL A 255 35.19 14.66 -27.20
CA VAL A 255 34.25 15.50 -26.47
C VAL A 255 33.59 16.57 -27.35
N LYS A 256 34.37 17.17 -28.29
CA LYS A 256 33.84 18.18 -29.22
C LYS A 256 32.83 17.57 -30.20
N ALA A 257 33.15 16.40 -30.77
CA ALA A 257 32.24 15.70 -31.68
C ALA A 257 30.96 15.27 -30.98
N GLU A 258 31.05 14.83 -29.72
CA GLU A 258 29.91 14.50 -28.89
C GLU A 258 29.02 15.72 -28.61
N MET A 259 29.62 16.85 -28.21
CA MET A 259 28.90 18.11 -27.99
C MET A 259 28.21 18.60 -29.27
N ASP A 260 28.92 18.60 -30.41
CA ASP A 260 28.39 19.02 -31.70
C ASP A 260 27.24 18.09 -32.18
N PHE A 261 27.30 16.81 -31.83
CA PHE A 261 26.27 15.84 -32.18
C PHE A 261 25.04 15.98 -31.28
N LYS A 262 25.22 16.13 -29.94
CA LYS A 262 24.14 16.40 -28.99
C LYS A 262 23.42 17.70 -29.34
N ALA A 263 24.13 18.80 -29.58
CA ALA A 263 23.54 20.09 -29.99
C ALA A 263 22.76 19.99 -31.31
N PHE A 264 23.21 19.14 -32.25
CA PHE A 264 22.47 18.89 -33.47
C PHE A 264 21.14 18.13 -33.18
N LEU A 265 21.19 17.08 -32.34
CA LEU A 265 19.99 16.33 -31.96
C LEU A 265 18.98 17.25 -31.22
N GLU A 266 19.44 18.11 -30.35
CA GLU A 266 18.62 19.12 -29.65
C GLU A 266 17.93 20.09 -30.64
N SER A 267 18.57 20.37 -31.77
CA SER A 267 17.98 21.25 -32.80
C SER A 267 16.84 20.62 -33.59
N ILE A 268 16.74 19.28 -33.59
CA ILE A 268 15.74 18.52 -34.39
C ILE A 268 14.77 17.70 -33.53
N GLY A 269 14.96 17.64 -32.20
CA GLY A 269 14.17 16.78 -31.33
C GLY A 269 14.31 17.11 -29.85
N ASP A 270 13.72 16.24 -29.03
CA ASP A 270 13.83 16.23 -27.57
C ASP A 270 14.07 14.80 -27.03
N SER A 271 14.04 14.65 -25.69
CA SER A 271 14.24 13.35 -25.01
C SER A 271 15.51 12.63 -25.46
N ILE A 272 16.62 13.38 -25.55
CA ILE A 272 17.87 12.91 -26.16
C ILE A 272 18.69 12.14 -25.14
N VAL A 273 19.04 10.89 -25.49
CA VAL A 273 20.08 10.11 -24.83
C VAL A 273 21.19 9.86 -25.85
N CYS A 274 22.39 10.31 -25.56
CA CYS A 274 23.58 10.09 -26.39
C CYS A 274 24.74 9.71 -25.46
N VAL A 275 25.07 8.42 -25.41
CA VAL A 275 26.11 7.85 -24.54
C VAL A 275 27.19 7.25 -25.45
N ALA A 276 28.41 7.76 -25.30
CA ALA A 276 29.58 7.30 -26.03
C ALA A 276 30.44 6.38 -25.17
N ASP A 277 30.92 5.30 -25.78
CA ASP A 277 31.96 4.41 -25.30
C ASP A 277 33.07 4.36 -26.37
N ASP A 278 34.20 3.67 -26.12
CA ASP A 278 35.40 3.70 -26.96
C ASP A 278 35.13 3.45 -28.45
N ASP A 279 34.27 2.46 -28.78
CA ASP A 279 34.00 2.02 -30.15
C ASP A 279 32.54 2.25 -30.61
N VAL A 280 31.65 2.69 -29.71
CA VAL A 280 30.21 2.79 -30.00
C VAL A 280 29.58 4.03 -29.37
N VAL A 281 28.50 4.56 -30.03
CA VAL A 281 27.64 5.58 -29.43
C VAL A 281 26.20 5.10 -29.49
N LYS A 282 25.54 4.97 -28.34
CA LYS A 282 24.11 4.68 -28.26
C LYS A 282 23.34 6.00 -28.32
N VAL A 283 22.35 6.07 -29.21
CA VAL A 283 21.54 7.26 -29.45
C VAL A 283 20.07 6.91 -29.32
N HIS A 284 19.33 7.77 -28.61
CA HIS A 284 17.89 7.84 -28.56
C HIS A 284 17.47 9.30 -28.72
N VAL A 285 16.50 9.57 -29.56
CA VAL A 285 15.94 10.93 -29.77
C VAL A 285 14.48 10.86 -30.24
N HIS A 286 13.64 11.72 -29.67
CA HIS A 286 12.31 11.97 -30.21
C HIS A 286 12.39 13.10 -31.23
N THR A 287 12.01 12.84 -32.49
CA THR A 287 12.13 13.79 -33.59
C THR A 287 10.98 13.64 -34.59
N ASN A 288 10.75 14.68 -35.40
CA ASN A 288 9.86 14.56 -36.57
C ASN A 288 10.64 14.15 -37.84
N ASP A 289 11.96 14.22 -37.78
CA ASP A 289 12.87 13.98 -38.90
C ASP A 289 13.92 12.91 -38.56
N PRO A 290 13.53 11.64 -38.36
CA PRO A 290 14.48 10.57 -37.98
C PRO A 290 15.61 10.40 -39.04
N GLY A 291 15.32 10.67 -40.30
CA GLY A 291 16.31 10.65 -41.34
C GLY A 291 17.47 11.63 -41.15
N LEU A 292 17.23 12.80 -40.57
CA LEU A 292 18.29 13.78 -40.29
C LEU A 292 19.21 13.29 -39.15
N ALA A 293 18.64 12.68 -38.10
CA ALA A 293 19.43 12.06 -37.03
C ALA A 293 20.35 10.97 -37.57
N ILE A 294 19.79 10.06 -38.40
CA ILE A 294 20.51 8.97 -39.06
C ILE A 294 21.62 9.52 -39.97
N GLN A 295 21.30 10.50 -40.85
CA GLN A 295 22.26 11.07 -41.76
C GLN A 295 23.43 11.76 -41.06
N LYS A 296 23.16 12.41 -39.91
CA LYS A 296 24.21 13.03 -39.12
C LYS A 296 25.08 11.97 -38.43
N ALA A 297 24.48 10.91 -37.89
CA ALA A 297 25.14 9.81 -37.24
C ALA A 297 26.11 9.04 -38.19
N LEU A 298 25.72 8.83 -39.43
CA LEU A 298 26.54 8.18 -40.46
C LEU A 298 27.87 8.90 -40.74
N LYS A 299 28.03 10.17 -40.36
CA LYS A 299 29.31 10.88 -40.45
C LYS A 299 30.36 10.40 -39.45
N TYR A 300 29.93 9.69 -38.42
CA TYR A 300 30.79 9.19 -37.35
C TYR A 300 31.13 7.70 -37.47
N GLY A 301 30.23 6.92 -38.12
CA GLY A 301 30.41 5.48 -38.27
C GLY A 301 29.22 4.78 -38.93
N ALA A 302 29.29 3.46 -39.02
CA ALA A 302 28.19 2.63 -39.47
C ALA A 302 27.10 2.53 -38.38
N LEU A 303 25.85 2.31 -38.78
CA LEU A 303 24.72 2.21 -37.84
C LEU A 303 24.30 0.75 -37.67
N SER A 304 23.94 0.43 -36.42
CA SER A 304 23.38 -0.87 -36.02
C SER A 304 22.18 -0.67 -35.09
N ASN A 305 21.36 -1.71 -34.94
CA ASN A 305 20.18 -1.74 -34.06
C ASN A 305 19.26 -0.53 -34.23
N MET A 306 18.94 -0.19 -35.49
CA MET A 306 18.06 0.93 -35.78
C MET A 306 16.62 0.57 -35.51
N LYS A 307 15.94 1.39 -34.69
CA LYS A 307 14.52 1.32 -34.40
C LYS A 307 13.89 2.69 -34.56
N ILE A 308 12.78 2.77 -35.27
CA ILE A 308 12.01 4.00 -35.49
C ILE A 308 10.55 3.67 -35.29
N ASP A 309 9.98 4.14 -34.18
CA ASP A 309 8.57 3.93 -33.84
C ASP A 309 7.77 5.22 -34.02
N ASN A 310 6.58 5.13 -34.57
CA ASN A 310 5.67 6.25 -34.67
C ASN A 310 4.81 6.34 -33.42
N MET A 311 5.23 7.17 -32.46
CA MET A 311 4.56 7.34 -31.17
C MET A 311 3.11 7.84 -31.28
N ARG A 312 2.75 8.56 -32.36
CA ARG A 312 1.37 8.99 -32.61
C ARG A 312 0.47 7.80 -32.94
N LEU A 313 0.95 6.84 -33.75
CA LEU A 313 0.21 5.62 -34.06
C LEU A 313 0.09 4.71 -32.85
N GLU A 314 1.17 4.50 -32.11
CA GLU A 314 1.14 3.71 -30.88
C GLU A 314 0.18 4.29 -29.85
N HIS A 315 0.14 5.62 -29.73
CA HIS A 315 -0.79 6.30 -28.83
C HIS A 315 -2.26 6.12 -29.28
N GLN A 316 -2.53 6.25 -30.59
CA GLN A 316 -3.87 6.02 -31.14
C GLN A 316 -4.32 4.56 -30.97
N GLU A 317 -3.44 3.58 -31.19
CA GLU A 317 -3.76 2.16 -30.97
C GLU A 317 -4.03 1.84 -29.49
N LYS A 318 -3.27 2.44 -28.57
CA LYS A 318 -3.52 2.31 -27.12
C LYS A 318 -4.87 2.91 -26.74
N LEU A 319 -5.20 4.10 -27.23
CA LEU A 319 -6.50 4.74 -26.99
C LEU A 319 -7.66 3.91 -27.54
N PHE A 320 -7.51 3.37 -28.75
CA PHE A 320 -8.53 2.52 -29.37
C PHE A 320 -8.76 1.22 -28.58
N LYS A 321 -7.68 0.52 -28.19
CA LYS A 321 -7.76 -0.70 -27.36
C LYS A 321 -8.35 -0.42 -25.97
N LEU A 322 -8.04 0.74 -25.37
CA LEU A 322 -8.63 1.16 -24.10
C LEU A 322 -10.14 1.43 -24.25
N SER A 323 -10.55 2.16 -25.30
CA SER A 323 -11.96 2.46 -25.55
C SER A 323 -12.79 1.22 -25.85
N GLU A 324 -12.24 0.23 -26.58
CA GLU A 324 -12.92 -1.07 -26.80
C GLU A 324 -13.03 -1.86 -25.49
N LYS A 325 -11.99 -1.87 -24.66
CA LYS A 325 -11.98 -2.55 -23.36
C LYS A 325 -12.98 -1.91 -22.40
N GLU A 326 -13.05 -0.57 -22.36
CA GLU A 326 -14.03 0.17 -21.55
C GLU A 326 -15.47 -0.04 -22.02
N ALA A 327 -15.71 -0.03 -23.34
CA ALA A 327 -17.03 -0.31 -23.90
C ALA A 327 -17.49 -1.75 -23.61
N ALA A 328 -16.58 -2.72 -23.70
CA ALA A 328 -16.85 -4.12 -23.36
C ALA A 328 -17.10 -4.30 -21.85
N GLN A 329 -16.32 -3.62 -21.00
CA GLN A 329 -16.51 -3.65 -19.54
C GLN A 329 -17.85 -3.01 -19.15
N LYS A 330 -18.16 -1.84 -19.69
CA LYS A 330 -19.43 -1.14 -19.40
C LYS A 330 -20.65 -1.94 -19.83
N LYS A 331 -20.56 -2.62 -21.00
CA LYS A 331 -21.62 -3.51 -21.47
C LYS A 331 -21.77 -4.75 -20.58
N ALA A 332 -20.66 -5.33 -20.12
CA ALA A 332 -20.67 -6.46 -19.18
C ALA A 332 -21.19 -6.05 -17.80
N GLU A 333 -20.93 -4.83 -17.34
CA GLU A 333 -21.46 -4.26 -16.08
C GLU A 333 -22.96 -3.99 -16.18
N GLU A 334 -23.43 -3.43 -17.32
CA GLU A 334 -24.86 -3.20 -17.58
C GLU A 334 -25.63 -4.54 -17.71
N GLU A 335 -25.04 -5.56 -18.33
CA GLU A 335 -25.63 -6.90 -18.41
C GLU A 335 -25.65 -7.61 -17.04
N LYS A 336 -24.61 -7.42 -16.19
CA LYS A 336 -24.59 -7.92 -14.79
C LYS A 336 -25.59 -7.20 -13.91
N ALA A 337 -25.73 -5.87 -14.05
CA ALA A 337 -26.70 -5.07 -13.28
C ALA A 337 -28.17 -5.39 -13.65
N ALA A 338 -28.42 -5.91 -14.86
CA ALA A 338 -29.75 -6.33 -15.29
C ALA A 338 -30.15 -7.73 -14.81
N GLN A 339 -29.24 -8.50 -14.20
CA GLN A 339 -29.53 -9.80 -13.62
C GLN A 339 -30.08 -9.63 -12.18
N PRO A 340 -30.97 -10.51 -11.71
CA PRO A 340 -31.39 -10.49 -10.31
C PRO A 340 -30.17 -10.70 -9.41
N ALA A 341 -30.12 -9.96 -8.30
CA ALA A 341 -29.02 -10.07 -7.35
C ALA A 341 -28.87 -11.51 -6.85
N LYS A 342 -27.63 -12.00 -6.80
CA LYS A 342 -27.30 -13.27 -6.13
C LYS A 342 -27.63 -13.16 -4.63
N GLU A 343 -27.95 -14.27 -3.98
CA GLU A 343 -28.07 -14.28 -2.52
C GLU A 343 -26.71 -14.01 -1.87
N VAL A 344 -25.64 -14.65 -2.38
CA VAL A 344 -24.28 -14.54 -1.87
C VAL A 344 -23.33 -14.20 -3.01
N GLY A 345 -22.36 -13.32 -2.74
CA GLY A 345 -21.23 -13.00 -3.60
C GLY A 345 -19.92 -12.99 -2.83
N PHE A 346 -18.80 -13.01 -3.56
CA PHE A 346 -17.46 -13.01 -3.00
C PHE A 346 -16.63 -11.84 -3.53
N LEU A 347 -15.90 -11.20 -2.61
CA LEU A 347 -14.91 -10.16 -2.87
C LEU A 347 -13.58 -10.62 -2.27
N ALA A 348 -12.53 -10.75 -3.08
CA ALA A 348 -11.22 -11.14 -2.61
C ALA A 348 -10.17 -10.06 -2.92
N VAL A 349 -9.20 -9.89 -2.03
CA VAL A 349 -7.98 -9.14 -2.32
C VAL A 349 -6.93 -10.13 -2.81
N SER A 350 -6.31 -9.85 -3.95
CA SER A 350 -5.28 -10.71 -4.54
C SER A 350 -4.25 -9.90 -5.30
N VAL A 351 -3.06 -10.46 -5.46
CA VAL A 351 -1.98 -9.94 -6.29
C VAL A 351 -1.36 -11.10 -7.06
N GLY A 352 -1.08 -10.86 -8.34
CA GLY A 352 -0.63 -11.87 -9.28
C GLY A 352 -1.76 -12.37 -10.18
N ASP A 353 -1.46 -12.43 -11.48
CA ASP A 353 -2.45 -12.76 -12.50
C ASP A 353 -2.98 -14.20 -12.33
N GLY A 354 -2.09 -15.16 -12.01
CA GLY A 354 -2.47 -16.55 -11.81
C GLY A 354 -3.38 -16.75 -10.59
N LEU A 355 -3.06 -16.13 -9.46
CA LEU A 355 -3.92 -16.17 -8.25
C LEU A 355 -5.26 -15.49 -8.51
N SER A 356 -5.28 -14.39 -9.24
CA SER A 356 -6.52 -13.70 -9.59
C SER A 356 -7.40 -14.53 -10.53
N GLU A 357 -6.81 -15.26 -11.47
CA GLU A 357 -7.55 -16.20 -12.33
C GLU A 357 -8.08 -17.39 -11.55
N LEU A 358 -7.31 -17.91 -10.59
CA LEU A 358 -7.75 -18.98 -9.71
C LEU A 358 -8.99 -18.55 -8.90
N PHE A 359 -8.97 -17.40 -8.23
CA PHE A 359 -10.14 -16.90 -7.51
C PHE A 359 -11.36 -16.74 -8.41
N LYS A 360 -11.20 -16.22 -9.64
CA LYS A 360 -12.29 -16.11 -10.61
C LYS A 360 -12.86 -17.49 -10.99
N SER A 361 -12.00 -18.49 -11.19
CA SER A 361 -12.41 -19.84 -11.52
C SER A 361 -13.19 -20.52 -10.38
N LEU A 362 -12.87 -20.16 -9.14
CA LEU A 362 -13.59 -20.60 -7.94
C LEU A 362 -14.91 -19.85 -7.70
N GLY A 363 -15.24 -18.85 -8.52
CA GLY A 363 -16.51 -18.13 -8.47
C GLY A 363 -16.47 -16.83 -7.68
N VAL A 364 -15.30 -16.29 -7.36
CA VAL A 364 -15.18 -14.94 -6.78
C VAL A 364 -15.66 -13.89 -7.77
N ASP A 365 -16.62 -13.05 -7.37
CA ASP A 365 -17.29 -12.09 -8.24
C ASP A 365 -16.45 -10.87 -8.59
N TYR A 366 -15.62 -10.42 -7.63
CA TYR A 366 -14.75 -9.28 -7.83
C TYR A 366 -13.43 -9.43 -7.07
N ILE A 367 -12.34 -8.97 -7.68
CA ILE A 367 -11.00 -8.99 -7.09
C ILE A 367 -10.47 -7.56 -6.99
N ILE A 368 -10.01 -7.19 -5.81
CA ILE A 368 -9.23 -5.98 -5.60
C ILE A 368 -7.76 -6.34 -5.77
N GLU A 369 -7.10 -5.75 -6.76
CA GLU A 369 -5.66 -5.92 -6.93
C GLU A 369 -4.90 -5.17 -5.83
N GLY A 370 -4.00 -5.86 -5.14
CA GLY A 370 -3.18 -5.29 -4.07
C GLY A 370 -2.92 -6.26 -2.93
N GLY A 371 -2.47 -5.71 -1.79
CA GLY A 371 -2.32 -6.46 -0.55
C GLY A 371 -0.89 -6.87 -0.18
N GLN A 372 0.12 -6.49 -0.97
CA GLN A 372 1.53 -6.70 -0.61
C GLN A 372 2.27 -5.38 -0.43
N THR A 373 2.33 -4.55 -1.45
CA THR A 373 3.00 -3.23 -1.39
C THR A 373 2.02 -2.08 -1.31
N MET A 374 0.75 -2.31 -1.65
CA MET A 374 -0.31 -1.31 -1.62
C MET A 374 -1.60 -1.94 -1.08
N ASN A 375 -1.91 -1.63 0.18
CA ASN A 375 -3.15 -2.09 0.81
C ASN A 375 -4.34 -1.27 0.28
N PRO A 376 -5.47 -1.91 -0.10
CA PRO A 376 -6.68 -1.20 -0.45
C PRO A 376 -7.20 -0.39 0.74
N SER A 377 -7.76 0.80 0.45
CA SER A 377 -8.42 1.60 1.46
C SER A 377 -9.82 1.06 1.76
N THR A 378 -10.41 1.52 2.86
CA THR A 378 -11.81 1.28 3.17
C THR A 378 -12.74 1.71 2.02
N ALA A 379 -12.43 2.83 1.35
CA ALA A 379 -13.16 3.28 0.17
C ALA A 379 -13.01 2.33 -1.02
N ASP A 380 -11.78 1.85 -1.30
CA ASP A 380 -11.55 0.88 -2.39
C ASP A 380 -12.37 -0.40 -2.18
N ILE A 381 -12.51 -0.86 -0.92
CA ILE A 381 -13.33 -2.03 -0.58
C ILE A 381 -14.83 -1.72 -0.81
N LEU A 382 -15.32 -0.56 -0.37
CA LEU A 382 -16.71 -0.15 -0.58
C LEU A 382 -17.04 -0.02 -2.08
N ASP A 383 -16.16 0.61 -2.86
CA ASP A 383 -16.30 0.75 -4.32
C ASP A 383 -16.30 -0.63 -5.04
N ALA A 384 -15.55 -1.59 -4.49
CA ALA A 384 -15.52 -2.95 -5.01
C ALA A 384 -16.82 -3.71 -4.68
N VAL A 385 -17.35 -3.54 -3.47
CA VAL A 385 -18.64 -4.11 -3.04
C VAL A 385 -19.79 -3.64 -3.93
N ASP A 386 -19.78 -2.39 -4.37
CA ASP A 386 -20.81 -1.86 -5.27
C ASP A 386 -20.82 -2.58 -6.62
N LYS A 387 -19.69 -3.12 -7.06
CA LYS A 387 -19.55 -3.88 -8.31
C LYS A 387 -20.01 -5.34 -8.21
N VAL A 388 -20.24 -5.84 -6.99
CA VAL A 388 -20.76 -7.20 -6.75
C VAL A 388 -22.29 -7.15 -6.63
N ASN A 389 -22.99 -7.77 -7.58
CA ASN A 389 -24.47 -7.83 -7.56
C ASN A 389 -24.95 -8.99 -6.69
N ALA A 390 -24.84 -8.82 -5.36
CA ALA A 390 -25.29 -9.79 -4.37
C ALA A 390 -25.87 -9.06 -3.14
N LYS A 391 -26.73 -9.75 -2.37
CA LYS A 391 -27.32 -9.25 -1.13
C LYS A 391 -26.32 -9.32 0.03
N THR A 392 -25.71 -10.47 0.22
CA THR A 392 -24.64 -10.72 1.19
C THR A 392 -23.33 -10.94 0.45
N ILE A 393 -22.23 -10.32 0.92
CA ILE A 393 -20.93 -10.41 0.29
C ILE A 393 -19.90 -10.87 1.33
N PHE A 394 -19.28 -12.02 1.07
CA PHE A 394 -18.10 -12.44 1.83
C PHE A 394 -16.86 -11.72 1.31
N VAL A 395 -16.17 -11.04 2.21
CA VAL A 395 -14.92 -10.34 1.92
C VAL A 395 -13.75 -11.16 2.43
N LEU A 396 -12.82 -11.49 1.53
CA LEU A 396 -11.60 -12.24 1.79
C LEU A 396 -10.38 -11.31 1.70
N PRO A 397 -9.91 -10.73 2.81
CA PRO A 397 -8.81 -9.78 2.82
C PRO A 397 -7.47 -10.37 2.37
N ASN A 398 -7.21 -11.65 2.64
CA ASN A 398 -6.02 -12.41 2.28
C ASN A 398 -4.69 -11.79 2.73
N ASN A 399 -4.78 -10.82 3.65
CA ASN A 399 -3.65 -10.15 4.28
C ASN A 399 -4.07 -9.58 5.63
N LYS A 400 -3.30 -9.86 6.68
CA LYS A 400 -3.56 -9.37 8.05
C LYS A 400 -3.69 -7.84 8.15
N ASN A 401 -3.03 -7.09 7.25
CA ASN A 401 -3.03 -5.63 7.25
C ASN A 401 -4.33 -5.04 6.64
N ILE A 402 -5.12 -5.86 5.95
CA ILE A 402 -6.36 -5.42 5.28
C ILE A 402 -7.61 -5.74 6.11
N ILE A 403 -7.53 -6.70 7.04
CA ILE A 403 -8.67 -7.15 7.84
C ILE A 403 -9.37 -5.98 8.56
N LEU A 404 -8.60 -5.05 9.14
CA LEU A 404 -9.17 -3.89 9.83
C LEU A 404 -9.91 -2.95 8.87
N ALA A 405 -9.36 -2.71 7.67
CA ALA A 405 -10.01 -1.88 6.65
C ALA A 405 -11.29 -2.56 6.13
N ALA A 406 -11.28 -3.89 5.98
CA ALA A 406 -12.45 -4.66 5.58
C ALA A 406 -13.56 -4.61 6.65
N ASN A 407 -13.22 -4.79 7.93
CA ASN A 407 -14.18 -4.66 9.03
C ASN A 407 -14.76 -3.24 9.10
N GLN A 408 -13.93 -2.22 8.88
CA GLN A 408 -14.38 -0.83 8.84
C GLN A 408 -15.32 -0.57 7.65
N ALA A 409 -15.08 -1.19 6.49
CA ALA A 409 -15.99 -1.14 5.34
C ALA A 409 -17.33 -1.80 5.67
N ALA A 410 -17.32 -2.96 6.36
CA ALA A 410 -18.53 -3.63 6.81
C ALA A 410 -19.37 -2.77 7.77
N GLU A 411 -18.73 -2.05 8.70
CA GLU A 411 -19.45 -1.11 9.59
C GLU A 411 -20.07 0.09 8.86
N LEU A 412 -19.51 0.49 7.73
CA LEU A 412 -19.99 1.66 6.96
C LEU A 412 -21.04 1.28 5.91
N MET A 413 -21.12 0.01 5.52
CA MET A 413 -22.09 -0.46 4.54
C MET A 413 -23.50 -0.46 5.14
N THR A 414 -24.48 0.03 4.38
CA THR A 414 -25.88 0.14 4.80
C THR A 414 -26.84 -0.63 3.89
N ASP A 415 -26.46 -0.85 2.65
CA ASP A 415 -27.36 -1.33 1.60
C ASP A 415 -27.20 -2.83 1.31
N LYS A 416 -26.07 -3.40 1.70
CA LYS A 416 -25.73 -4.83 1.55
C LYS A 416 -25.16 -5.35 2.86
N GLU A 417 -25.25 -6.64 3.07
CA GLU A 417 -24.60 -7.30 4.20
C GLU A 417 -23.16 -7.68 3.82
N LEU A 418 -22.19 -7.16 4.56
CA LEU A 418 -20.78 -7.50 4.41
C LEU A 418 -20.32 -8.38 5.56
N LEU A 419 -19.83 -9.58 5.23
CA LEU A 419 -19.25 -10.54 6.17
C LEU A 419 -17.76 -10.71 5.86
N VAL A 420 -16.89 -10.35 6.81
CA VAL A 420 -15.44 -10.44 6.64
C VAL A 420 -14.94 -11.77 7.18
N ILE A 421 -14.49 -12.65 6.29
CA ILE A 421 -13.75 -13.85 6.68
C ILE A 421 -12.29 -13.44 6.87
N PRO A 422 -11.73 -13.46 8.08
CA PRO A 422 -10.45 -12.84 8.40
C PRO A 422 -9.25 -13.63 7.90
N THR A 423 -9.23 -13.92 6.60
CA THR A 423 -8.14 -14.59 5.90
C THR A 423 -6.88 -13.72 5.93
N LYS A 424 -5.76 -14.30 6.34
CA LYS A 424 -4.46 -13.63 6.48
C LYS A 424 -3.54 -13.87 5.29
N THR A 425 -3.86 -14.88 4.50
CA THR A 425 -3.06 -15.35 3.37
C THR A 425 -3.96 -15.74 2.21
N ILE A 426 -3.42 -15.75 1.01
CA ILE A 426 -4.11 -16.18 -0.21
C ILE A 426 -4.64 -17.63 -0.08
N PRO A 427 -3.83 -18.63 0.38
CA PRO A 427 -4.33 -19.98 0.57
C PRO A 427 -5.56 -20.05 1.49
N GLN A 428 -5.56 -19.33 2.61
CA GLN A 428 -6.74 -19.26 3.48
C GLN A 428 -7.98 -18.75 2.74
N GLY A 429 -7.81 -17.77 1.84
CA GLY A 429 -8.91 -17.28 1.00
C GLY A 429 -9.41 -18.34 0.02
N ILE A 430 -8.51 -19.10 -0.58
CA ILE A 430 -8.84 -20.20 -1.50
C ILE A 430 -9.63 -21.27 -0.75
N THR A 431 -9.14 -21.74 0.40
CA THR A 431 -9.83 -22.72 1.25
C THR A 431 -11.20 -22.23 1.69
N ALA A 432 -11.34 -20.93 2.05
CA ALA A 432 -12.64 -20.37 2.40
C ALA A 432 -13.64 -20.48 1.23
N VAL A 433 -13.25 -20.15 0.01
CA VAL A 433 -14.15 -20.22 -1.16
C VAL A 433 -14.50 -21.65 -1.52
N ILE A 434 -13.55 -22.58 -1.47
CA ILE A 434 -13.77 -24.00 -1.78
C ILE A 434 -14.77 -24.63 -0.82
N ASN A 435 -14.76 -24.22 0.44
CA ASN A 435 -15.66 -24.75 1.48
C ASN A 435 -17.04 -24.06 1.52
N PHE A 436 -17.34 -23.15 0.60
CA PHE A 436 -18.66 -22.57 0.47
C PHE A 436 -19.63 -23.55 -0.20
N VAL A 437 -20.77 -23.80 0.47
CA VAL A 437 -21.84 -24.68 -0.01
C VAL A 437 -23.10 -23.87 -0.27
N PRO A 438 -23.54 -23.70 -1.53
CA PRO A 438 -24.68 -22.84 -1.88
C PRO A 438 -26.02 -23.21 -1.20
N GLU A 439 -26.17 -24.47 -0.79
CA GLU A 439 -27.39 -25.00 -0.15
C GLU A 439 -27.47 -24.69 1.34
N LEU A 440 -26.37 -24.27 1.98
CA LEU A 440 -26.34 -23.89 3.39
C LEU A 440 -26.72 -22.42 3.57
N SER A 441 -27.14 -22.06 4.78
CA SER A 441 -27.37 -20.66 5.13
C SER A 441 -26.07 -19.84 5.12
N VAL A 442 -26.19 -18.51 5.13
CA VAL A 442 -25.06 -17.59 5.19
C VAL A 442 -24.24 -17.83 6.46
N GLU A 443 -24.92 -18.00 7.59
CA GLU A 443 -24.33 -18.22 8.89
C GLU A 443 -23.58 -19.57 8.96
N GLU A 444 -24.16 -20.64 8.42
CA GLU A 444 -23.52 -21.98 8.38
C GLU A 444 -22.27 -21.97 7.48
N ASN A 445 -22.32 -21.25 6.37
CA ASN A 445 -21.18 -21.04 5.49
C ASN A 445 -20.09 -20.22 6.17
N GLU A 446 -20.45 -19.11 6.87
CA GLU A 446 -19.50 -18.30 7.63
C GLU A 446 -18.79 -19.15 8.69
N GLU A 447 -19.54 -19.91 9.50
CA GLU A 447 -18.96 -20.81 10.53
C GLU A 447 -18.02 -21.85 9.92
N THR A 448 -18.39 -22.42 8.77
CA THR A 448 -17.58 -23.40 8.07
C THR A 448 -16.27 -22.77 7.57
N MET A 449 -16.36 -21.65 6.86
CA MET A 449 -15.17 -20.93 6.38
C MET A 449 -14.24 -20.54 7.53
N LEU A 450 -14.80 -19.99 8.62
CA LEU A 450 -14.04 -19.61 9.82
C LEU A 450 -13.35 -20.78 10.52
N ARG A 451 -13.90 -21.99 10.40
CA ARG A 451 -13.31 -23.21 10.92
C ARG A 451 -12.17 -23.69 10.02
N GLU A 452 -12.44 -23.80 8.73
CA GLU A 452 -11.50 -24.40 7.76
C GLU A 452 -10.24 -23.55 7.53
N ILE A 453 -10.34 -22.23 7.49
CA ILE A 453 -9.15 -21.36 7.35
C ILE A 453 -8.13 -21.51 8.49
N LYS A 454 -8.52 -22.10 9.64
CA LYS A 454 -7.62 -22.33 10.76
C LYS A 454 -6.74 -23.57 10.56
N ASN A 455 -7.17 -24.47 9.69
CA ASN A 455 -6.44 -25.70 9.38
C ASN A 455 -5.33 -25.46 8.34
N VAL A 456 -5.40 -24.34 7.61
CA VAL A 456 -4.42 -23.98 6.57
C VAL A 456 -3.17 -23.38 7.21
N LYS A 457 -2.07 -24.09 7.17
CA LYS A 457 -0.75 -23.58 7.50
C LYS A 457 -0.15 -22.94 6.25
N THR A 458 0.37 -21.72 6.37
CA THR A 458 0.91 -21.01 5.22
C THR A 458 2.38 -20.66 5.39
N GLY A 459 3.16 -20.88 4.33
CA GLY A 459 4.54 -20.44 4.22
C GLY A 459 4.76 -19.54 3.01
N GLN A 460 5.63 -18.54 3.13
CA GLN A 460 5.99 -17.63 2.06
C GLN A 460 7.50 -17.46 1.98
N VAL A 461 8.07 -17.50 0.79
CA VAL A 461 9.51 -17.33 0.57
C VAL A 461 9.75 -15.98 -0.12
N THR A 462 10.59 -15.14 0.52
CA THR A 462 10.98 -13.82 0.03
C THR A 462 12.45 -13.57 0.33
N TYR A 463 12.93 -12.34 0.13
CA TYR A 463 14.32 -11.96 0.37
C TYR A 463 14.43 -10.84 1.42
N ALA A 464 15.59 -10.76 2.06
CA ALA A 464 15.91 -9.74 3.04
C ALA A 464 16.42 -8.46 2.35
N VAL A 465 15.81 -7.31 2.67
CA VAL A 465 16.22 -6.01 2.11
C VAL A 465 17.43 -5.40 2.81
N ARG A 466 17.80 -5.90 4.00
CA ARG A 466 18.94 -5.43 4.81
C ARG A 466 19.40 -6.49 5.80
N ASP A 467 20.59 -6.26 6.36
CA ASP A 467 21.11 -7.07 7.46
C ASP A 467 20.27 -6.85 8.72
N THR A 468 19.89 -7.93 9.39
CA THR A 468 19.15 -7.90 10.65
C THR A 468 19.39 -9.18 11.45
N VAL A 469 18.95 -9.18 12.73
CA VAL A 469 18.91 -10.38 13.57
C VAL A 469 17.50 -10.51 14.11
N ILE A 470 16.82 -11.62 13.86
CA ILE A 470 15.45 -11.88 14.28
C ILE A 470 15.38 -13.31 14.83
N ASP A 471 14.82 -13.49 16.03
CA ASP A 471 14.70 -14.78 16.72
C ASP A 471 16.03 -15.56 16.74
N ASP A 472 17.13 -14.87 17.09
CA ASP A 472 18.51 -15.36 17.12
C ASP A 472 19.06 -15.85 15.77
N LYS A 473 18.39 -15.57 14.64
CA LYS A 473 18.84 -15.85 13.28
C LYS A 473 19.51 -14.61 12.69
N GLU A 474 20.76 -14.74 12.30
CA GLU A 474 21.45 -13.71 11.49
C GLU A 474 20.90 -13.78 10.06
N ILE A 475 20.41 -12.66 9.56
CA ILE A 475 19.86 -12.50 8.21
C ILE A 475 20.68 -11.40 7.53
N LYS A 476 21.28 -11.73 6.41
CA LYS A 476 22.02 -10.76 5.59
C LYS A 476 21.15 -10.24 4.47
N LYS A 477 21.44 -9.06 4.00
CA LYS A 477 20.80 -8.51 2.81
C LYS A 477 20.91 -9.52 1.66
N ASP A 478 19.82 -9.67 0.93
CA ASP A 478 19.63 -10.60 -0.20
C ASP A 478 19.58 -12.09 0.20
N ASP A 479 19.63 -12.46 1.49
CA ASP A 479 19.30 -13.81 1.94
C ASP A 479 17.82 -14.11 1.67
N PHE A 480 17.51 -15.36 1.31
CA PHE A 480 16.13 -15.84 1.25
C PHE A 480 15.62 -16.16 2.64
N MET A 481 14.34 -15.83 2.86
CA MET A 481 13.64 -16.07 4.12
C MET A 481 12.38 -16.88 3.86
N GLY A 482 12.21 -17.98 4.58
CA GLY A 482 10.95 -18.72 4.68
C GLY A 482 10.17 -18.24 5.90
N ILE A 483 8.99 -17.67 5.66
CA ILE A 483 8.12 -17.07 6.67
C ILE A 483 6.90 -17.96 6.82
N GLY A 484 6.72 -18.54 8.00
CA GLY A 484 5.52 -19.29 8.39
C GLY A 484 4.57 -18.46 9.23
N ASP A 485 3.52 -19.09 9.74
CA ASP A 485 2.48 -18.41 10.54
C ASP A 485 3.01 -17.75 11.83
N GLN A 486 4.10 -18.27 12.40
CA GLN A 486 4.68 -17.81 13.66
C GLN A 486 5.92 -16.92 13.47
N GLY A 487 6.36 -16.66 12.23
CA GLY A 487 7.54 -15.85 11.94
C GLY A 487 8.51 -16.51 10.98
N ILE A 488 9.78 -16.11 11.02
CA ILE A 488 10.83 -16.61 10.13
C ILE A 488 11.26 -18.02 10.58
N VAL A 489 10.96 -19.02 9.76
CA VAL A 489 11.28 -20.42 10.06
C VAL A 489 12.57 -20.90 9.38
N ALA A 490 12.89 -20.37 8.19
CA ALA A 490 14.10 -20.71 7.44
C ALA A 490 14.82 -19.48 6.91
N VAL A 491 16.15 -19.50 6.84
CA VAL A 491 17.01 -18.44 6.26
C VAL A 491 18.19 -19.07 5.54
N GLY A 492 18.55 -18.56 4.38
CA GLY A 492 19.73 -19.01 3.64
C GLY A 492 19.94 -18.30 2.31
N THR A 493 21.02 -18.66 1.63
CA THR A 493 21.39 -18.11 0.32
C THR A 493 20.84 -18.91 -0.88
N ASP A 494 20.22 -20.05 -0.61
CA ASP A 494 19.64 -20.94 -1.63
C ASP A 494 18.11 -20.96 -1.45
N MET A 495 17.40 -20.43 -2.43
CA MET A 495 15.93 -20.27 -2.42
C MET A 495 15.22 -21.64 -2.29
N VAL A 496 15.63 -22.65 -3.07
CA VAL A 496 15.00 -23.97 -3.08
C VAL A 496 15.19 -24.65 -1.73
N LYS A 497 16.39 -24.55 -1.16
CA LYS A 497 16.67 -25.10 0.17
C LYS A 497 15.83 -24.42 1.24
N VAL A 498 15.77 -23.09 1.23
CA VAL A 498 14.94 -22.32 2.20
C VAL A 498 13.47 -22.69 2.06
N THR A 499 12.97 -22.90 0.84
CA THR A 499 11.59 -23.35 0.60
C THR A 499 11.34 -24.74 1.20
N ARG A 500 12.25 -25.68 1.00
CA ARG A 500 12.15 -27.05 1.57
C ARG A 500 12.22 -27.03 3.09
N ASP A 501 13.17 -26.28 3.65
CA ASP A 501 13.33 -26.14 5.10
C ASP A 501 12.05 -25.52 5.72
N MET A 502 11.45 -24.54 5.06
CA MET A 502 10.17 -23.93 5.47
C MET A 502 9.02 -24.94 5.42
N ILE A 503 8.88 -25.71 4.34
CA ILE A 503 7.82 -26.71 4.20
C ILE A 503 7.96 -27.79 5.27
N ALA A 504 9.18 -28.21 5.58
CA ALA A 504 9.45 -29.20 6.62
C ALA A 504 8.98 -28.76 8.03
N GLU A 505 8.98 -27.44 8.30
CA GLU A 505 8.44 -26.89 9.56
C GLU A 505 6.90 -26.77 9.56
N LEU A 506 6.26 -26.79 8.38
CA LEU A 506 4.80 -26.68 8.25
C LEU A 506 4.12 -28.04 8.24
N VAL A 507 4.77 -29.06 7.65
CA VAL A 507 4.21 -30.41 7.50
C VAL A 507 4.23 -31.14 8.84
N ASP A 508 3.12 -31.80 9.18
CA ASP A 508 2.98 -32.68 10.31
C ASP A 508 2.34 -34.05 9.92
N GLU A 509 2.02 -34.89 10.91
CA GLU A 509 1.47 -36.22 10.69
C GLU A 509 0.06 -36.23 10.08
N ASP A 510 -0.66 -35.10 10.20
CA ASP A 510 -2.04 -34.93 9.72
C ASP A 510 -2.10 -34.22 8.36
N SER A 511 -0.96 -33.85 7.77
CA SER A 511 -0.88 -33.11 6.50
C SER A 511 -1.11 -34.06 5.32
N GLU A 512 -2.10 -33.75 4.46
CA GLU A 512 -2.50 -34.50 3.29
C GLU A 512 -2.24 -33.81 1.96
N LEU A 513 -2.21 -32.44 1.96
CA LEU A 513 -2.06 -31.60 0.75
C LEU A 513 -1.00 -30.54 0.95
N ILE A 514 -0.13 -30.38 -0.03
CA ILE A 514 0.82 -29.27 -0.14
C ILE A 514 0.56 -28.56 -1.47
N SER A 515 0.04 -27.33 -1.42
CA SER A 515 -0.17 -26.51 -2.61
C SER A 515 0.91 -25.44 -2.71
N ILE A 516 1.54 -25.34 -3.88
CA ILE A 516 2.65 -24.43 -4.18
C ILE A 516 2.21 -23.43 -5.24
N TYR A 517 2.29 -22.14 -4.92
CA TYR A 517 2.02 -21.05 -5.84
C TYR A 517 3.33 -20.31 -6.12
N TYR A 518 3.87 -20.43 -7.35
CA TYR A 518 5.12 -19.76 -7.69
C TYR A 518 4.91 -18.36 -8.27
N GLY A 519 5.79 -17.44 -7.89
CA GLY A 519 5.73 -16.02 -8.26
C GLY A 519 6.27 -15.72 -9.66
N CYS A 520 6.10 -14.47 -10.10
CA CYS A 520 6.54 -14.02 -11.43
C CYS A 520 8.07 -14.10 -11.65
N ASP A 521 8.86 -14.12 -10.57
CA ASP A 521 10.33 -14.19 -10.63
C ASP A 521 10.87 -15.63 -10.55
N VAL A 522 9.99 -16.64 -10.62
CA VAL A 522 10.36 -18.06 -10.61
C VAL A 522 10.08 -18.68 -11.97
N ALA A 523 11.07 -19.33 -12.55
CA ALA A 523 10.89 -20.06 -13.80
C ALA A 523 10.08 -21.37 -13.58
N GLU A 524 9.21 -21.70 -14.51
CA GLU A 524 8.32 -22.87 -14.42
C GLU A 524 9.08 -24.19 -14.24
N ASP A 525 10.20 -24.36 -14.95
CA ASP A 525 11.05 -25.55 -14.83
C ASP A 525 11.69 -25.70 -13.43
N ALA A 526 12.02 -24.58 -12.77
CA ALA A 526 12.51 -24.59 -11.40
C ALA A 526 11.40 -24.94 -10.39
N ALA A 527 10.17 -24.46 -10.62
CA ALA A 527 9.02 -24.78 -9.80
C ALA A 527 8.62 -26.26 -9.95
N GLU A 528 8.64 -26.79 -11.18
CA GLU A 528 8.39 -28.23 -11.44
C GLU A 528 9.47 -29.13 -10.81
N ALA A 529 10.74 -28.71 -10.81
CA ALA A 529 11.81 -29.44 -10.11
C ALA A 529 11.57 -29.49 -8.60
N LEU A 530 11.12 -28.37 -7.99
CA LEU A 530 10.75 -28.33 -6.58
C LEU A 530 9.55 -29.25 -6.28
N ARG A 531 8.54 -29.27 -7.14
CA ARG A 531 7.38 -30.18 -7.00
C ARG A 531 7.85 -31.63 -6.96
N ALA A 532 8.65 -32.04 -7.94
CA ALA A 532 9.16 -33.42 -8.02
C ALA A 532 9.99 -33.83 -6.77
N ASP A 533 10.81 -32.90 -6.27
CA ASP A 533 11.56 -33.12 -5.03
C ASP A 533 10.63 -33.31 -3.80
N LEU A 534 9.53 -32.55 -3.74
CA LEU A 534 8.57 -32.65 -2.62
C LEU A 534 7.70 -33.92 -2.73
N GLU A 535 7.33 -34.37 -3.93
CA GLU A 535 6.65 -35.63 -4.16
C GLU A 535 7.50 -36.83 -3.65
N GLU A 536 8.84 -36.74 -3.81
CA GLU A 536 9.74 -37.74 -3.27
C GLU A 536 9.87 -37.65 -1.73
N ALA A 537 9.93 -36.42 -1.20
CA ALA A 537 10.11 -36.18 0.23
C ALA A 537 8.84 -36.47 1.07
N TYR A 538 7.66 -36.21 0.50
CA TYR A 538 6.36 -36.33 1.18
C TYR A 538 5.39 -37.24 0.41
N PRO A 539 5.67 -38.56 0.29
CA PRO A 539 4.87 -39.47 -0.52
C PRO A 539 3.44 -39.72 0.04
N ALA A 540 3.14 -39.22 1.23
CA ALA A 540 1.80 -39.30 1.84
C ALA A 540 0.94 -38.07 1.54
N CYS A 541 1.54 -37.00 1.00
CA CYS A 541 0.84 -35.77 0.64
C CYS A 541 0.66 -35.65 -0.88
N ASP A 542 -0.48 -35.13 -1.29
CA ASP A 542 -0.66 -34.69 -2.66
C ASP A 542 0.06 -33.34 -2.86
N ILE A 543 0.83 -33.21 -3.95
CA ILE A 543 1.58 -31.97 -4.24
C ILE A 543 0.96 -31.27 -5.43
N GLU A 544 0.40 -30.11 -5.22
CA GLU A 544 -0.14 -29.24 -6.27
C GLU A 544 0.81 -28.09 -6.58
N LEU A 545 1.03 -27.81 -7.86
CA LEU A 545 1.81 -26.67 -8.33
C LEU A 545 0.96 -25.80 -9.25
N GLN A 546 0.92 -24.51 -8.96
CA GLN A 546 0.17 -23.53 -9.76
C GLN A 546 0.99 -22.26 -9.94
N TYR A 547 0.86 -21.65 -11.12
CA TYR A 547 1.39 -20.32 -11.35
C TYR A 547 0.55 -19.28 -10.60
N GLY A 548 1.15 -18.60 -9.64
CA GLY A 548 0.50 -17.54 -8.88
C GLY A 548 0.74 -16.15 -9.50
N GLY A 549 1.92 -15.92 -10.08
CA GLY A 549 2.31 -14.64 -10.67
C GLY A 549 2.50 -13.50 -9.65
N GLN A 550 2.52 -13.80 -8.36
CA GLN A 550 2.71 -12.80 -7.30
C GLN A 550 4.14 -12.24 -7.34
N PRO A 551 4.32 -10.90 -7.15
CA PRO A 551 5.62 -10.29 -6.96
C PRO A 551 6.10 -10.47 -5.51
N ILE A 552 7.40 -10.24 -5.25
CA ILE A 552 8.06 -10.24 -3.93
C ILE A 552 8.19 -11.63 -3.31
N TYR A 553 7.14 -12.45 -3.37
CA TYR A 553 7.16 -13.82 -2.87
C TYR A 553 7.45 -14.79 -4.01
N TYR A 554 8.61 -15.45 -3.95
CA TYR A 554 9.01 -16.48 -4.91
C TYR A 554 8.07 -17.68 -4.87
N TYR A 555 7.74 -18.11 -3.64
CA TYR A 555 6.78 -19.16 -3.40
C TYR A 555 5.83 -18.77 -2.27
N THR A 556 4.56 -19.07 -2.46
CA THR A 556 3.55 -19.16 -1.40
C THR A 556 3.11 -20.60 -1.33
N VAL A 557 3.09 -21.17 -0.13
CA VAL A 557 2.78 -22.59 0.08
C VAL A 557 1.68 -22.71 1.12
N SER A 558 0.71 -23.59 0.89
CA SER A 558 -0.18 -24.07 1.95
C SER A 558 0.08 -25.54 2.25
N VAL A 559 -0.14 -25.90 3.51
CA VAL A 559 -0.12 -27.28 4.01
C VAL A 559 -1.41 -27.50 4.77
N GLU A 560 -2.18 -28.50 4.32
CA GLU A 560 -3.51 -28.84 4.82
C GLU A 560 -3.62 -30.32 5.14
#